data_746843bed69b93b54b63cc052a2ce4b2
#
_entry.id   746843bed69b93b54b63cc052a2ce4b2
#
_cell.length_a   1.000
_cell.length_b   1.000
_cell.length_c   1.000
_cell.angle_alpha   90.00
_cell.angle_beta   90.00
_cell.angle_gamma   90.00
#
_symmetry.space_group_name_H-M   'P 1'
#
loop_
_entity.id
_entity.type
_entity.pdbx_description
1 polymer ?
#
loop_
_entity_poly.entity_id
_entity_poly.type
_entity_poly.pdbx_seq_one_letter_code
_entity_poly.pdbx_strand_id
1 'polypeptide(L)'
;MTRVEPLATITAATRALLVTAARLDDAACRAPSLLPGWTRGHVLTHVARNADGGTRLLTWARTGVESYEYPSAEARAAEIEEGAGRPAAALVADVRESARRFADAYTLMPDEAWERVVQWTSGVRHPAARASDARLTEVLVHHVDLDAGFTPRDWPADFTARMLGSVVASFARRDDAPDLRLHATDTGRDLGSGGGEHVVAGTEASLLAWLMGRSSGADLTGAEGIALPFLY
;
A
#
# COMPACT_ATOMS: atom_id res chain seq x y z
N MET A 1 -7.65 4.23 20.80
CA MET A 1 -8.21 3.34 19.77
C MET A 1 -7.86 1.92 20.15
N THR A 2 -8.85 1.05 20.28
CA THR A 2 -8.60 -0.37 20.55
C THR A 2 -7.94 -1.01 19.31
N ARG A 3 -6.93 -1.85 19.49
CA ARG A 3 -6.16 -2.49 18.40
C ARG A 3 -6.96 -3.50 17.54
N VAL A 4 -8.21 -3.71 17.88
CA VAL A 4 -9.15 -4.54 17.11
C VAL A 4 -9.62 -3.83 15.84
N GLU A 5 -9.79 -2.51 15.87
CA GLU A 5 -10.26 -1.72 14.71
C GLU A 5 -9.31 -1.77 13.49
N PRO A 6 -7.97 -1.63 13.65
CA PRO A 6 -7.06 -1.73 12.51
C PRO A 6 -7.11 -3.10 11.83
N LEU A 7 -7.19 -4.20 12.58
CA LEU A 7 -7.28 -5.55 12.00
C LEU A 7 -8.60 -5.74 11.25
N ALA A 8 -9.71 -5.25 11.78
CA ALA A 8 -11.01 -5.32 11.11
C ALA A 8 -10.99 -4.58 9.77
N THR A 9 -10.38 -3.39 9.73
CA THR A 9 -10.23 -2.58 8.51
C THR A 9 -9.35 -3.28 7.48
N ILE A 10 -8.19 -3.84 7.88
CA ILE A 10 -7.31 -4.63 7.01
C ILE A 10 -8.05 -5.84 6.44
N THR A 11 -8.82 -6.53 7.28
CA THR A 11 -9.59 -7.72 6.87
C THR A 11 -10.67 -7.35 5.86
N ALA A 12 -11.38 -6.25 6.06
CA ALA A 12 -12.40 -5.76 5.13
C ALA A 12 -11.80 -5.38 3.78
N ALA A 13 -10.67 -4.63 3.78
CA ALA A 13 -9.95 -4.26 2.57
C ALA A 13 -9.44 -5.51 1.82
N THR A 14 -8.84 -6.47 2.54
CA THR A 14 -8.36 -7.73 1.95
C THR A 14 -9.51 -8.55 1.35
N ARG A 15 -10.66 -8.58 1.99
CA ARG A 15 -11.86 -9.25 1.45
C ARG A 15 -12.32 -8.61 0.15
N ALA A 16 -12.34 -7.28 0.06
CA ALA A 16 -12.69 -6.56 -1.16
C ALA A 16 -11.71 -6.89 -2.30
N LEU A 17 -10.40 -6.90 -2.03
CA LEU A 17 -9.37 -7.30 -2.99
C LEU A 17 -9.58 -8.74 -3.46
N LEU A 18 -9.85 -9.68 -2.55
CA LEU A 18 -10.10 -11.08 -2.89
C LEU A 18 -11.37 -11.27 -3.75
N VAL A 19 -12.42 -10.46 -3.53
CA VAL A 19 -13.63 -10.46 -4.38
C VAL A 19 -13.29 -10.02 -5.80
N THR A 20 -12.46 -9.01 -5.96
CA THR A 20 -11.97 -8.56 -7.27
C THR A 20 -11.08 -9.62 -7.91
N ALA A 21 -10.10 -10.12 -7.20
CA ALA A 21 -9.14 -11.12 -7.69
C ALA A 21 -9.81 -12.43 -8.12
N ALA A 22 -10.87 -12.86 -7.42
CA ALA A 22 -11.62 -14.07 -7.75
C ALA A 22 -12.38 -14.01 -9.10
N ARG A 23 -12.49 -12.83 -9.70
CA ARG A 23 -13.11 -12.63 -11.03
C ARG A 23 -12.08 -12.72 -12.16
N LEU A 24 -10.80 -12.73 -11.84
CA LEU A 24 -9.71 -12.81 -12.81
C LEU A 24 -9.46 -14.28 -13.16
N ASP A 25 -9.42 -14.56 -14.45
CA ASP A 25 -8.93 -15.84 -14.97
C ASP A 25 -7.40 -15.80 -15.19
N ASP A 26 -6.83 -16.90 -15.65
CA ASP A 26 -5.39 -17.01 -15.89
C ASP A 26 -4.90 -16.00 -16.94
N ALA A 27 -5.71 -15.70 -17.97
CA ALA A 27 -5.34 -14.74 -19.00
C ALA A 27 -5.33 -13.31 -18.42
N ALA A 28 -6.34 -12.96 -17.62
CA ALA A 28 -6.41 -11.68 -16.93
C ALA A 28 -5.27 -11.50 -15.92
N CYS A 29 -4.87 -12.56 -15.21
CA CYS A 29 -3.72 -12.49 -14.29
C CYS A 29 -2.40 -12.24 -15.01
N ARG A 30 -2.24 -12.74 -16.24
CA ARG A 30 -1.05 -12.49 -17.09
C ARG A 30 -1.07 -11.14 -17.80
N ALA A 31 -2.22 -10.46 -17.84
CA ALA A 31 -2.33 -9.14 -18.45
C ALA A 31 -1.64 -8.04 -17.59
N PRO A 32 -1.23 -6.92 -18.21
CA PRO A 32 -0.60 -5.82 -17.48
C PRO A 32 -1.46 -5.29 -16.33
N SER A 33 -0.80 -4.88 -15.26
CA SER A 33 -1.36 -4.09 -14.17
C SER A 33 -1.13 -2.59 -14.40
N LEU A 34 -1.53 -1.72 -13.48
CA LEU A 34 -1.16 -0.30 -13.54
C LEU A 34 0.33 -0.07 -13.27
N LEU A 35 1.03 -1.02 -12.67
CA LEU A 35 2.45 -0.89 -12.40
C LEU A 35 3.27 -1.25 -13.64
N PRO A 36 4.18 -0.35 -14.10
CA PRO A 36 5.02 -0.63 -15.27
C PRO A 36 5.84 -1.92 -15.09
N GLY A 37 5.78 -2.79 -16.09
CA GLY A 37 6.51 -4.06 -16.09
C GLY A 37 5.87 -5.18 -15.27
N TRP A 38 4.80 -4.91 -14.50
CA TRP A 38 4.11 -5.91 -13.71
C TRP A 38 2.78 -6.35 -14.34
N THR A 39 2.51 -7.65 -14.28
CA THR A 39 1.20 -8.22 -14.53
C THR A 39 0.35 -8.19 -13.25
N ARG A 40 -0.95 -8.47 -13.37
CA ARG A 40 -1.82 -8.65 -12.20
C ARG A 40 -1.36 -9.79 -11.30
N GLY A 41 -0.76 -10.83 -11.88
CA GLY A 41 -0.15 -11.93 -11.12
C GLY A 41 1.03 -11.48 -10.25
N HIS A 42 1.87 -10.54 -10.73
CA HIS A 42 2.92 -9.92 -9.91
C HIS A 42 2.32 -9.16 -8.73
N VAL A 43 1.27 -8.37 -8.96
CA VAL A 43 0.58 -7.61 -7.90
C VAL A 43 0.02 -8.56 -6.84
N LEU A 44 -0.69 -9.62 -7.23
CA LEU A 44 -1.26 -10.60 -6.30
C LEU A 44 -0.17 -11.33 -5.50
N THR A 45 0.92 -11.73 -6.18
CA THR A 45 2.06 -12.36 -5.51
C THR A 45 2.70 -11.40 -4.51
N HIS A 46 2.92 -10.13 -4.91
CA HIS A 46 3.47 -9.12 -4.01
C HIS A 46 2.58 -8.93 -2.77
N VAL A 47 1.27 -8.79 -2.94
CA VAL A 47 0.33 -8.63 -1.81
C VAL A 47 0.39 -9.84 -0.85
N ALA A 48 0.55 -11.05 -1.38
CA ALA A 48 0.72 -12.25 -0.57
C ALA A 48 2.06 -12.24 0.19
N ARG A 49 3.17 -11.96 -0.48
CA ARG A 49 4.51 -11.89 0.13
C ARG A 49 4.62 -10.78 1.16
N ASN A 50 3.99 -9.64 0.92
CA ASN A 50 3.92 -8.55 1.90
C ASN A 50 3.21 -8.97 3.20
N ALA A 51 2.12 -9.75 3.12
CA ALA A 51 1.48 -10.29 4.31
C ALA A 51 2.40 -11.24 5.09
N ASP A 52 3.15 -12.09 4.40
CA ASP A 52 4.14 -12.97 5.04
C ASP A 52 5.31 -12.18 5.67
N GLY A 53 5.76 -11.11 4.99
CA GLY A 53 6.74 -10.18 5.54
C GLY A 53 6.25 -9.54 6.84
N GLY A 54 5.05 -8.99 6.82
CA GLY A 54 4.42 -8.43 8.02
C GLY A 54 4.24 -9.46 9.14
N THR A 55 3.90 -10.72 8.80
CA THR A 55 3.82 -11.83 9.76
C THR A 55 5.16 -12.07 10.45
N ARG A 56 6.26 -12.03 9.69
CA ARG A 56 7.62 -12.17 10.23
C ARG A 56 7.97 -11.03 11.18
N LEU A 57 7.68 -9.78 10.81
CA LEU A 57 7.93 -8.61 11.67
C LEU A 57 7.14 -8.68 12.99
N LEU A 58 5.85 -9.04 12.94
CA LEU A 58 5.02 -9.22 14.14
C LEU A 58 5.53 -10.37 15.00
N THR A 59 5.97 -11.48 14.40
CA THR A 59 6.55 -12.61 15.12
C THR A 59 7.85 -12.20 15.81
N TRP A 60 8.73 -11.46 15.12
CA TRP A 60 9.95 -10.90 15.73
C TRP A 60 9.61 -10.03 16.94
N ALA A 61 8.70 -9.06 16.77
CA ALA A 61 8.29 -8.19 17.87
C ALA A 61 7.74 -9.00 19.07
N ARG A 62 6.95 -10.05 18.81
CA ARG A 62 6.37 -10.90 19.86
C ARG A 62 7.40 -11.76 20.57
N THR A 63 8.32 -12.38 19.86
CA THR A 63 9.26 -13.40 20.40
C THR A 63 10.62 -12.85 20.78
N GLY A 64 11.02 -11.69 20.23
CA GLY A 64 12.37 -11.16 20.34
C GLY A 64 13.40 -11.82 19.40
N VAL A 65 12.98 -12.84 18.62
CA VAL A 65 13.86 -13.53 17.65
C VAL A 65 13.81 -12.76 16.33
N GLU A 66 14.97 -12.27 15.87
CA GLU A 66 15.07 -11.53 14.61
C GLU A 66 14.51 -12.30 13.43
N SER A 67 13.62 -11.65 12.69
CA SER A 67 13.02 -12.21 11.47
C SER A 67 12.66 -11.05 10.53
N TYR A 68 13.46 -10.87 9.50
CA TYR A 68 13.28 -9.78 8.54
C TYR A 68 12.08 -10.02 7.63
N GLU A 69 11.53 -8.93 7.15
CA GLU A 69 10.42 -8.92 6.18
C GLU A 69 10.74 -9.76 4.94
N TYR A 70 11.97 -9.58 4.41
CA TYR A 70 12.59 -10.40 3.36
C TYR A 70 14.09 -10.58 3.69
N PRO A 71 14.72 -11.65 3.21
CA PRO A 71 16.17 -11.83 3.36
C PRO A 71 16.98 -10.70 2.71
N SER A 72 16.52 -10.21 1.54
CA SER A 72 17.08 -9.06 0.83
C SER A 72 16.06 -8.50 -0.18
N ALA A 73 16.36 -7.35 -0.79
CA ALA A 73 15.55 -6.77 -1.88
C ALA A 73 15.52 -7.69 -3.11
N GLU A 74 16.64 -8.34 -3.42
CA GLU A 74 16.77 -9.30 -4.53
C GLU A 74 15.91 -10.54 -4.27
N ALA A 75 15.93 -11.07 -3.03
CA ALA A 75 15.08 -12.21 -2.65
C ALA A 75 13.61 -11.87 -2.79
N ARG A 76 13.20 -10.65 -2.36
CA ARG A 76 11.84 -10.15 -2.56
C ARG A 76 11.45 -10.13 -4.05
N ALA A 77 12.31 -9.57 -4.90
CA ALA A 77 12.06 -9.49 -6.34
C ALA A 77 11.94 -10.88 -6.96
N ALA A 78 12.83 -11.80 -6.60
CA ALA A 78 12.80 -13.18 -7.09
C ALA A 78 11.54 -13.94 -6.66
N GLU A 79 11.09 -13.81 -5.40
CA GLU A 79 9.86 -14.44 -4.92
C GLU A 79 8.61 -13.92 -5.67
N ILE A 80 8.59 -12.63 -6.02
CA ILE A 80 7.48 -12.03 -6.78
C ILE A 80 7.48 -12.54 -8.21
N GLU A 81 8.64 -12.54 -8.86
CA GLU A 81 8.80 -12.99 -10.25
C GLU A 81 8.41 -14.48 -10.40
N GLU A 82 8.93 -15.33 -9.52
CA GLU A 82 8.64 -16.77 -9.50
C GLU A 82 7.13 -17.04 -9.32
N GLY A 83 6.50 -16.25 -8.45
CA GLY A 83 5.09 -16.43 -8.12
C GLY A 83 4.10 -15.90 -9.16
N ALA A 84 4.50 -14.93 -9.97
CA ALA A 84 3.58 -14.16 -10.83
C ALA A 84 2.89 -14.97 -11.93
N GLY A 85 3.56 -16.01 -12.44
CA GLY A 85 3.05 -16.87 -13.53
C GLY A 85 2.09 -17.98 -13.09
N ARG A 86 1.79 -18.11 -11.80
CA ARG A 86 0.90 -19.16 -11.27
C ARG A 86 -0.54 -19.01 -11.76
N PRO A 87 -1.33 -20.12 -11.79
CA PRO A 87 -2.76 -20.05 -12.09
C PRO A 87 -3.51 -19.08 -11.17
N ALA A 88 -4.53 -18.41 -11.69
CA ALA A 88 -5.33 -17.42 -10.96
C ALA A 88 -5.86 -17.96 -9.62
N ALA A 89 -6.38 -19.18 -9.60
CA ALA A 89 -6.87 -19.85 -8.39
C ALA A 89 -5.77 -19.98 -7.32
N ALA A 90 -4.53 -20.29 -7.72
CA ALA A 90 -3.39 -20.40 -6.81
C ALA A 90 -2.96 -19.03 -6.26
N LEU A 91 -2.96 -17.98 -7.10
CA LEU A 91 -2.69 -16.61 -6.68
C LEU A 91 -3.71 -16.12 -5.64
N VAL A 92 -4.99 -16.34 -5.89
CA VAL A 92 -6.08 -15.97 -4.95
C VAL A 92 -5.98 -16.75 -3.63
N ALA A 93 -5.67 -18.04 -3.71
CA ALA A 93 -5.48 -18.88 -2.52
C ALA A 93 -4.29 -18.37 -1.68
N ASP A 94 -3.17 -18.03 -2.32
CA ASP A 94 -1.97 -17.50 -1.64
C ASP A 94 -2.25 -16.17 -0.93
N VAL A 95 -2.94 -15.23 -1.59
CA VAL A 95 -3.37 -13.97 -0.93
C VAL A 95 -4.25 -14.25 0.29
N ARG A 96 -5.19 -15.18 0.18
CA ARG A 96 -6.09 -15.54 1.28
C ARG A 96 -5.33 -16.14 2.47
N GLU A 97 -4.47 -17.11 2.19
CA GLU A 97 -3.73 -17.84 3.23
C GLU A 97 -2.68 -16.96 3.91
N SER A 98 -1.95 -16.14 3.16
CA SER A 98 -0.98 -15.20 3.73
C SER A 98 -1.66 -14.12 4.57
N ALA A 99 -2.81 -13.60 4.13
CA ALA A 99 -3.60 -12.65 4.92
C ALA A 99 -4.12 -13.28 6.23
N ARG A 100 -4.49 -14.56 6.21
CA ARG A 100 -4.88 -15.28 7.43
C ARG A 100 -3.70 -15.41 8.39
N ARG A 101 -2.51 -15.79 7.91
CA ARG A 101 -1.30 -15.85 8.73
C ARG A 101 -0.97 -14.50 9.38
N PHE A 102 -1.11 -13.40 8.62
CA PHE A 102 -0.94 -12.06 9.16
C PHE A 102 -1.94 -11.74 10.26
N ALA A 103 -3.23 -12.05 10.05
CA ALA A 103 -4.29 -11.82 11.04
C ALA A 103 -4.07 -12.65 12.32
N ASP A 104 -3.64 -13.90 12.18
CA ASP A 104 -3.28 -14.76 13.31
C ASP A 104 -2.11 -14.18 14.11
N ALA A 105 -1.03 -13.77 13.42
CA ALA A 105 0.13 -13.15 14.06
C ALA A 105 -0.24 -11.83 14.76
N TYR A 106 -1.11 -11.02 14.14
CA TYR A 106 -1.63 -9.79 14.71
C TYR A 106 -2.41 -10.05 16.02
N THR A 107 -3.28 -11.03 16.00
CA THR A 107 -4.12 -11.39 17.16
C THR A 107 -3.29 -11.92 18.33
N LEU A 108 -2.16 -12.57 18.05
CA LEU A 108 -1.24 -13.10 19.05
C LEU A 108 -0.30 -12.05 19.66
N MET A 109 -0.33 -10.80 19.19
CA MET A 109 0.54 -9.75 19.69
C MET A 109 0.11 -9.28 21.10
N PRO A 110 0.95 -9.41 22.12
CA PRO A 110 0.70 -8.81 23.43
C PRO A 110 0.89 -7.28 23.34
N ASP A 111 0.20 -6.54 24.22
CA ASP A 111 0.17 -5.07 24.17
C ASP A 111 1.56 -4.44 24.20
N GLU A 112 2.45 -4.95 25.03
CA GLU A 112 3.82 -4.44 25.16
C GLU A 112 4.72 -4.70 23.95
N ALA A 113 4.37 -5.67 23.08
CA ALA A 113 5.18 -6.00 21.91
C ALA A 113 4.95 -5.02 20.74
N TRP A 114 3.86 -4.28 20.73
CA TRP A 114 3.58 -3.32 19.66
C TRP A 114 4.57 -2.15 19.59
N GLU A 115 5.16 -1.77 20.70
CA GLU A 115 6.15 -0.70 20.77
C GLU A 115 7.59 -1.22 20.52
N ARG A 116 7.79 -2.53 20.41
CA ARG A 116 9.11 -3.10 20.08
C ARG A 116 9.51 -2.72 18.67
N VAL A 117 10.77 -2.29 18.56
CA VAL A 117 11.33 -1.83 17.29
C VAL A 117 11.77 -3.03 16.47
N VAL A 118 11.29 -3.11 15.24
CA VAL A 118 11.68 -4.08 14.20
C VAL A 118 12.25 -3.35 13.00
N GLN A 119 12.93 -4.05 12.10
CA GLN A 119 13.58 -3.46 10.93
C GLN A 119 12.92 -3.96 9.64
N TRP A 120 12.52 -3.02 8.79
CA TRP A 120 12.01 -3.30 7.44
C TRP A 120 13.15 -3.62 6.47
N THR A 121 12.80 -4.19 5.31
CA THR A 121 13.77 -4.51 4.24
C THR A 121 14.58 -3.30 3.77
N SER A 122 13.99 -2.11 3.84
CA SER A 122 14.68 -0.84 3.57
C SER A 122 15.78 -0.48 4.57
N GLY A 123 15.95 -1.25 5.65
CA GLY A 123 16.84 -0.94 6.76
C GLY A 123 16.25 0.04 7.78
N VAL A 124 15.11 0.64 7.49
CA VAL A 124 14.46 1.59 8.41
C VAL A 124 13.83 0.82 9.57
N ARG A 125 13.96 1.39 10.77
CA ARG A 125 13.49 0.80 12.04
C ARG A 125 12.27 1.57 12.54
N HIS A 126 11.22 0.83 12.88
CA HIS A 126 9.97 1.39 13.41
C HIS A 126 9.38 0.47 14.50
N PRO A 127 8.51 1.00 15.39
CA PRO A 127 7.66 0.16 16.23
C PRO A 127 6.83 -0.82 15.39
N ALA A 128 6.62 -2.04 15.89
CA ALA A 128 5.83 -3.07 15.21
C ALA A 128 4.39 -2.62 14.92
N ALA A 129 3.86 -1.67 15.69
CA ALA A 129 2.55 -1.07 15.46
C ALA A 129 2.38 -0.51 14.03
N ARG A 130 3.48 -0.05 13.40
CA ARG A 130 3.45 0.46 12.02
C ARG A 130 3.11 -0.62 10.98
N ALA A 131 3.27 -1.92 11.30
CA ALA A 131 2.90 -3.00 10.39
C ALA A 131 1.41 -2.99 10.01
N SER A 132 0.54 -2.47 10.89
CA SER A 132 -0.90 -2.33 10.60
C SER A 132 -1.16 -1.31 9.50
N ASP A 133 -0.60 -0.10 9.63
CA ASP A 133 -0.77 0.97 8.62
C ASP A 133 -0.11 0.59 7.31
N ALA A 134 1.08 -0.01 7.36
CA ALA A 134 1.77 -0.52 6.18
C ALA A 134 0.91 -1.57 5.47
N ARG A 135 0.36 -2.56 6.19
CA ARG A 135 -0.46 -3.61 5.58
C ARG A 135 -1.74 -3.07 4.95
N LEU A 136 -2.43 -2.13 5.60
CA LEU A 136 -3.62 -1.52 5.04
C LEU A 136 -3.29 -0.75 3.74
N THR A 137 -2.19 -0.01 3.75
CA THR A 137 -1.71 0.73 2.57
C THR A 137 -1.42 -0.22 1.41
N GLU A 138 -0.68 -1.31 1.65
CA GLU A 138 -0.36 -2.31 0.63
C GLU A 138 -1.61 -2.91 -0.02
N VAL A 139 -2.61 -3.27 0.81
CA VAL A 139 -3.85 -3.85 0.30
C VAL A 139 -4.63 -2.86 -0.54
N LEU A 140 -4.83 -1.62 -0.06
CA LEU A 140 -5.67 -0.64 -0.73
C LEU A 140 -5.02 -0.09 -2.01
N VAL A 141 -3.71 0.19 -1.97
CA VAL A 141 -2.99 0.73 -3.12
C VAL A 141 -2.87 -0.33 -4.22
N HIS A 142 -2.46 -1.54 -3.87
CA HIS A 142 -2.32 -2.61 -4.85
C HIS A 142 -3.66 -3.19 -5.32
N HIS A 143 -4.76 -2.94 -4.63
CA HIS A 143 -6.10 -3.21 -5.17
C HIS A 143 -6.40 -2.31 -6.39
N VAL A 144 -5.98 -1.04 -6.35
CA VAL A 144 -6.04 -0.14 -7.52
C VAL A 144 -5.11 -0.64 -8.63
N ASP A 145 -3.89 -1.05 -8.27
CA ASP A 145 -2.87 -1.51 -9.22
C ASP A 145 -3.30 -2.77 -10.01
N LEU A 146 -4.25 -3.57 -9.51
CA LEU A 146 -4.85 -4.67 -10.29
C LEU A 146 -5.57 -4.19 -11.55
N ASP A 147 -5.97 -2.92 -11.64
CA ASP A 147 -6.73 -2.38 -12.78
C ASP A 147 -7.94 -3.28 -13.15
N ALA A 148 -8.74 -3.60 -12.14
CA ALA A 148 -9.84 -4.56 -12.23
C ALA A 148 -11.14 -4.03 -11.61
N GLY A 149 -11.37 -2.72 -11.75
CA GLY A 149 -12.61 -2.03 -11.39
C GLY A 149 -12.61 -1.37 -10.00
N PHE A 150 -11.64 -1.65 -9.12
CA PHE A 150 -11.43 -0.87 -7.91
C PHE A 150 -10.52 0.33 -8.23
N THR A 151 -10.94 1.51 -7.80
CA THR A 151 -10.33 2.79 -8.15
C THR A 151 -9.95 3.59 -6.90
N PRO A 152 -9.16 4.66 -7.01
CA PRO A 152 -8.88 5.54 -5.87
C PRO A 152 -10.13 6.12 -5.19
N ARG A 153 -11.25 6.23 -5.90
CA ARG A 153 -12.53 6.70 -5.35
C ARG A 153 -13.16 5.71 -4.36
N ASP A 154 -12.72 4.45 -4.40
CA ASP A 154 -13.19 3.39 -3.51
C ASP A 154 -12.37 3.30 -2.22
N TRP A 155 -11.30 4.10 -2.08
CA TRP A 155 -10.52 4.16 -0.84
C TRP A 155 -11.36 4.73 0.30
N PRO A 156 -11.26 4.17 1.52
CA PRO A 156 -11.90 4.75 2.70
C PRO A 156 -11.42 6.18 2.95
N ALA A 157 -12.34 7.09 3.27
CA ALA A 157 -12.04 8.51 3.41
C ALA A 157 -10.98 8.79 4.51
N ASP A 158 -11.02 8.07 5.62
CA ASP A 158 -10.05 8.18 6.70
C ASP A 158 -8.64 7.70 6.30
N PHE A 159 -8.56 6.63 5.48
CA PHE A 159 -7.31 6.20 4.87
C PHE A 159 -6.77 7.27 3.93
N THR A 160 -7.60 7.77 3.02
CA THR A 160 -7.23 8.78 2.03
C THR A 160 -6.70 10.05 2.71
N ALA A 161 -7.42 10.56 3.70
CA ALA A 161 -7.03 11.78 4.43
C ALA A 161 -5.68 11.64 5.17
N ARG A 162 -5.46 10.50 5.84
CA ARG A 162 -4.20 10.21 6.55
C ARG A 162 -3.04 10.01 5.56
N MET A 163 -3.28 9.22 4.52
CA MET A 163 -2.23 8.89 3.55
C MET A 163 -1.83 10.12 2.73
N LEU A 164 -2.79 10.96 2.31
CA LEU A 164 -2.51 12.22 1.62
C LEU A 164 -1.61 13.13 2.49
N GLY A 165 -1.93 13.29 3.77
CA GLY A 165 -1.09 14.06 4.70
C GLY A 165 0.32 13.49 4.83
N SER A 166 0.45 12.16 4.89
CA SER A 166 1.75 11.47 5.00
C SER A 166 2.59 11.63 3.73
N VAL A 167 1.97 11.52 2.55
CA VAL A 167 2.63 11.69 1.26
C VAL A 167 3.11 13.12 1.09
N VAL A 168 2.26 14.12 1.36
CA VAL A 168 2.64 15.54 1.31
C VAL A 168 3.82 15.83 2.25
N ALA A 169 3.78 15.32 3.48
CA ALA A 169 4.89 15.47 4.41
C ALA A 169 6.17 14.76 3.94
N SER A 170 6.05 13.67 3.18
CA SER A 170 7.19 13.01 2.54
C SER A 170 7.79 13.85 1.42
N PHE A 171 6.95 14.42 0.56
CA PHE A 171 7.38 15.34 -0.52
C PHE A 171 8.10 16.56 0.04
N ALA A 172 7.60 17.16 1.13
CA ALA A 172 8.23 18.33 1.77
C ALA A 172 9.65 18.07 2.29
N ARG A 173 10.09 16.83 2.37
CA ARG A 173 11.46 16.44 2.79
C ARG A 173 12.37 16.03 1.65
N ARG A 174 11.91 16.13 0.40
CA ARG A 174 12.64 15.69 -0.78
C ARG A 174 13.07 16.89 -1.61
N ASP A 175 14.35 16.94 -1.95
CA ASP A 175 14.91 17.99 -2.81
C ASP A 175 14.47 17.87 -4.27
N ASP A 176 14.01 16.68 -4.71
CA ASP A 176 13.54 16.40 -6.07
C ASP A 176 12.02 16.54 -6.22
N ALA A 177 11.30 16.89 -5.16
CA ALA A 177 9.84 17.08 -5.21
C ALA A 177 9.49 18.53 -5.60
N PRO A 178 8.45 18.73 -6.42
CA PRO A 178 7.95 20.06 -6.74
C PRO A 178 7.33 20.72 -5.49
N ASP A 179 7.37 22.04 -5.46
CA ASP A 179 6.71 22.83 -4.43
C ASP A 179 5.21 22.94 -4.73
N LEU A 180 4.41 22.17 -3.98
CA LEU A 180 2.99 22.01 -4.23
C LEU A 180 2.14 22.62 -3.11
N ARG A 181 1.08 23.31 -3.53
CA ARG A 181 -0.08 23.64 -2.70
C ARG A 181 -1.28 22.86 -3.25
N LEU A 182 -1.86 22.01 -2.42
CA LEU A 182 -2.99 21.15 -2.78
C LEU A 182 -4.27 21.69 -2.15
N HIS A 183 -5.34 21.76 -2.94
CA HIS A 183 -6.67 22.10 -2.47
C HIS A 183 -7.63 20.92 -2.67
N ALA A 184 -8.06 20.31 -1.58
CA ALA A 184 -9.03 19.20 -1.62
C ALA A 184 -10.46 19.76 -1.74
N THR A 185 -11.05 19.60 -2.93
CA THR A 185 -12.34 20.21 -3.26
C THR A 185 -13.54 19.58 -2.57
N ASP A 186 -13.41 18.34 -2.12
CA ASP A 186 -14.43 17.57 -1.40
C ASP A 186 -14.46 17.83 0.11
N THR A 187 -13.31 18.20 0.69
CA THR A 187 -13.17 18.43 2.14
C THR A 187 -12.84 19.87 2.49
N GLY A 188 -12.46 20.71 1.51
CA GLY A 188 -12.02 22.08 1.72
C GLY A 188 -10.65 22.20 2.40
N ARG A 189 -9.88 21.11 2.49
CA ARG A 189 -8.55 21.11 3.13
C ARG A 189 -7.49 21.65 2.18
N ASP A 190 -6.63 22.50 2.72
CA ASP A 190 -5.40 22.91 2.06
C ASP A 190 -4.21 22.14 2.68
N LEU A 191 -3.35 21.60 1.81
CA LEU A 191 -2.10 20.93 2.19
C LEU A 191 -0.96 21.52 1.33
N GLY A 192 0.26 21.51 1.86
CA GLY A 192 1.42 22.03 1.13
C GLY A 192 2.66 21.20 1.40
N SER A 193 3.52 21.09 0.38
CA SER A 193 4.86 20.51 0.50
C SER A 193 5.95 21.59 0.61
N GLY A 194 5.60 22.87 0.45
CA GLY A 194 6.53 24.00 0.46
C GLY A 194 5.84 25.38 0.33
N GLY A 195 6.44 26.34 -0.38
CA GLY A 195 5.95 27.72 -0.57
C GLY A 195 4.71 27.86 -1.47
N GLY A 196 4.34 26.81 -2.20
CA GLY A 196 3.11 26.74 -2.99
C GLY A 196 3.19 27.39 -4.37
N GLU A 197 4.30 27.21 -5.08
CA GLU A 197 4.48 27.71 -6.45
C GLU A 197 3.42 27.13 -7.41
N HIS A 198 3.07 25.84 -7.23
CA HIS A 198 2.04 25.17 -8.03
C HIS A 198 0.82 24.86 -7.17
N VAL A 199 -0.35 25.35 -7.60
CA VAL A 199 -1.63 25.06 -6.96
C VAL A 199 -2.35 23.95 -7.74
N VAL A 200 -2.61 22.82 -7.10
CA VAL A 200 -3.31 21.69 -7.70
C VAL A 200 -4.58 21.40 -6.89
N ALA A 201 -5.71 21.31 -7.58
CA ALA A 201 -7.02 21.09 -6.93
C ALA A 201 -7.74 19.85 -7.48
N GLY A 202 -8.43 19.14 -6.59
CA GLY A 202 -9.24 17.97 -6.86
C GLY A 202 -9.70 17.28 -5.58
N THR A 203 -10.36 16.13 -5.68
CA THR A 203 -10.74 15.37 -4.48
C THR A 203 -9.50 14.81 -3.77
N GLU A 204 -9.57 14.56 -2.46
CA GLU A 204 -8.46 13.94 -1.72
C GLU A 204 -7.99 12.63 -2.38
N ALA A 205 -8.92 11.81 -2.86
CA ALA A 205 -8.60 10.56 -3.54
C ALA A 205 -7.85 10.78 -4.86
N SER A 206 -8.27 11.76 -5.66
CA SER A 206 -7.61 12.11 -6.91
C SER A 206 -6.21 12.68 -6.69
N LEU A 207 -6.07 13.60 -5.71
CA LEU A 207 -4.79 14.16 -5.31
C LEU A 207 -3.83 13.08 -4.82
N LEU A 208 -4.29 12.18 -3.96
CA LEU A 208 -3.48 11.07 -3.44
C LEU A 208 -3.05 10.13 -4.58
N ALA A 209 -3.98 9.73 -5.45
CA ALA A 209 -3.68 8.85 -6.58
C ALA A 209 -2.62 9.44 -7.50
N TRP A 210 -2.72 10.73 -7.80
CA TRP A 210 -1.75 11.44 -8.62
C TRP A 210 -0.37 11.50 -7.95
N LEU A 211 -0.31 11.91 -6.69
CA LEU A 211 0.95 11.95 -5.93
C LEU A 211 1.64 10.59 -5.82
N MET A 212 0.86 9.51 -5.81
CA MET A 212 1.37 8.14 -5.75
C MET A 212 1.64 7.52 -7.14
N GLY A 213 1.45 8.26 -8.23
CA GLY A 213 1.65 7.76 -9.59
C GLY A 213 0.58 6.76 -10.07
N ARG A 214 -0.60 6.73 -9.45
CA ARG A 214 -1.74 5.88 -9.81
C ARG A 214 -2.80 6.61 -10.66
N SER A 215 -2.53 7.86 -11.00
CA SER A 215 -3.32 8.69 -11.91
C SER A 215 -2.40 9.64 -12.66
N SER A 216 -2.77 9.98 -13.89
CA SER A 216 -2.10 11.04 -14.66
C SER A 216 -2.41 12.46 -14.16
N GLY A 217 -3.39 12.61 -13.26
CA GLY A 217 -3.89 13.91 -12.82
C GLY A 217 -4.86 14.57 -13.79
N ALA A 218 -5.36 13.86 -14.81
CA ALA A 218 -6.29 14.43 -15.81
C ALA A 218 -7.63 14.93 -15.22
N ASP A 219 -7.99 14.46 -14.03
CA ASP A 219 -9.15 14.89 -13.25
C ASP A 219 -8.83 15.99 -12.21
N LEU A 220 -7.59 16.50 -12.22
CA LEU A 220 -7.12 17.58 -11.36
C LEU A 220 -7.01 18.89 -12.13
N THR A 221 -7.17 20.01 -11.45
CA THR A 221 -6.87 21.33 -12.00
C THR A 221 -5.47 21.74 -11.58
N GLY A 222 -4.65 22.21 -12.53
CA GLY A 222 -3.30 22.71 -12.27
C GLY A 222 -2.23 21.64 -12.13
N ALA A 223 -2.52 20.38 -12.49
CA ALA A 223 -1.55 19.27 -12.44
C ALA A 223 -0.71 19.13 -13.71
N GLU A 224 -1.09 19.80 -14.80
CA GLU A 224 -0.48 19.67 -16.12
C GLU A 224 1.00 20.07 -16.09
N GLY A 225 1.84 19.23 -16.67
CA GLY A 225 3.28 19.49 -16.81
C GLY A 225 4.09 19.34 -15.53
N ILE A 226 3.47 19.01 -14.40
CA ILE A 226 4.19 18.75 -13.15
C ILE A 226 4.72 17.32 -13.15
N ALA A 227 6.05 17.19 -13.11
CA ALA A 227 6.71 15.91 -12.93
C ALA A 227 6.80 15.56 -11.44
N LEU A 228 6.31 14.38 -11.06
CA LEU A 228 6.41 13.88 -9.70
C LEU A 228 7.53 12.84 -9.58
N PRO A 229 8.31 12.86 -8.49
CA PRO A 229 9.26 11.81 -8.22
C PRO A 229 8.52 10.51 -7.86
N PHE A 230 9.10 9.37 -8.23
CA PHE A 230 8.54 8.07 -7.87
C PHE A 230 8.54 7.89 -6.34
N LEU A 231 7.41 7.45 -5.80
CA LEU A 231 7.21 7.33 -4.36
C LEU A 231 7.22 5.88 -3.88
N TYR A 232 6.74 4.93 -4.71
CA TYR A 232 6.61 3.50 -4.39
C TYR A 232 6.93 2.61 -5.60
#